data_baf0d5fccf416e3d9914e1be37310571
#
_entry.id   baf0d5fccf416e3d9914e1be37310571
#
_cell.length_a   1.000
_cell.length_b   1.000
_cell.length_c   1.000
_cell.angle_alpha   90.00
_cell.angle_beta   90.00
_cell.angle_gamma   90.00
#
_symmetry.space_group_name_H-M   'P 1'
#
loop_
_entity.id
_entity.type
_entity.pdbx_description
1 polymer ?
#
loop_
_entity_poly.entity_id
_entity_poly.type
_entity_poly.pdbx_seq_one_letter_code
_entity_poly.pdbx_strand_id
1 'polypeptide(L)'
;MGLDWRVSIKNMKDIQVAFFTEAGYSRGMGHLIRSFAISEKFKSLGVKTFLFLDSDVSFDDKFKDVVYFSWKDFELTENYDIIFIDSYEADIAIYHKISRACKVAVYVDDFKRFDYPKGVILNFSPEAGKTFYKHRKENHVHLLGLKYIPIRSKFIDVGATKKEQIFIMLGGSDTANLSLKLIHSLKDVAIKKLIVSNDSDIVNSLKKYKDVEVLHKPLDIQLVEAMASSTIAISTASMGTYELAYLKIPTIIIAVAKNQE
;
A
#
# COMPACT_ATOMS: atom_id res chain seq x y z
N MET A 1 -3.32 34.73 6.89
CA MET A 1 -4.22 34.14 7.90
C MET A 1 -3.80 32.68 8.08
N GLY A 2 -3.15 32.37 9.20
CA GLY A 2 -2.76 31.00 9.53
C GLY A 2 -4.00 30.14 9.74
N LEU A 3 -4.04 28.98 9.13
CA LEU A 3 -5.05 27.96 9.41
C LEU A 3 -4.89 27.53 10.88
N ASP A 4 -5.87 27.85 11.71
CA ASP A 4 -5.92 27.35 13.08
C ASP A 4 -6.31 25.85 13.04
N TRP A 5 -5.30 24.99 13.13
CA TRP A 5 -5.43 23.53 13.14
C TRP A 5 -5.95 22.97 14.47
N ARG A 6 -6.25 23.82 15.41
CA ARG A 6 -6.83 23.40 16.69
C ARG A 6 -8.31 23.07 16.50
N VAL A 7 -8.57 22.01 15.74
CA VAL A 7 -9.82 21.28 15.95
C VAL A 7 -9.74 20.80 17.39
N SER A 8 -10.57 21.36 18.25
CA SER A 8 -10.75 20.83 19.59
C SER A 8 -11.31 19.41 19.43
N ILE A 9 -10.41 18.42 19.37
CA ILE A 9 -10.77 17.00 19.32
C ILE A 9 -11.27 16.66 20.72
N LYS A 10 -12.51 17.01 21.00
CA LYS A 10 -13.16 16.71 22.27
C LYS A 10 -13.32 15.21 22.49
N ASN A 11 -13.46 14.43 21.40
CA ASN A 11 -13.54 12.97 21.48
C ASN A 11 -13.16 12.36 20.13
N MET A 12 -12.10 11.55 20.05
CA MET A 12 -11.68 10.88 18.81
C MET A 12 -12.76 9.92 18.28
N LYS A 13 -13.61 9.41 19.16
CA LYS A 13 -14.72 8.51 18.79
C LYS A 13 -15.81 9.18 17.93
N ASP A 14 -15.88 10.52 17.95
CA ASP A 14 -16.87 11.26 17.17
C ASP A 14 -16.37 11.58 15.75
N ILE A 15 -15.09 11.31 15.47
CA ILE A 15 -14.50 11.54 14.15
C ILE A 15 -14.82 10.36 13.23
N GLN A 16 -15.27 10.68 12.01
CA GLN A 16 -15.51 9.72 10.95
C GLN A 16 -14.52 9.94 9.81
N VAL A 17 -13.81 8.88 9.44
CA VAL A 17 -12.79 8.91 8.37
C VAL A 17 -13.17 7.94 7.28
N ALA A 18 -13.30 8.43 6.05
CA ALA A 18 -13.53 7.60 4.87
C ALA A 18 -12.25 7.48 4.02
N PHE A 19 -12.04 6.31 3.48
CA PHE A 19 -10.96 6.00 2.54
C PHE A 19 -11.60 5.54 1.23
N PHE A 20 -11.35 6.26 0.15
CA PHE A 20 -11.72 5.88 -1.20
C PHE A 20 -10.48 5.45 -1.95
N THR A 21 -10.43 4.19 -2.35
CA THR A 21 -9.25 3.59 -2.96
C THR A 21 -9.62 2.59 -4.06
N GLU A 22 -8.61 2.02 -4.69
CA GLU A 22 -8.78 1.07 -5.78
C GLU A 22 -7.83 -0.11 -5.65
N ALA A 23 -8.24 -1.24 -6.22
CA ALA A 23 -7.40 -2.41 -6.41
C ALA A 23 -7.94 -3.25 -7.56
N GLY A 24 -7.17 -4.21 -8.05
CA GLY A 24 -7.66 -5.10 -9.08
C GLY A 24 -6.55 -5.83 -9.82
N TYR A 25 -6.95 -6.63 -10.80
CA TYR A 25 -6.01 -7.45 -11.55
C TYR A 25 -4.94 -6.60 -12.27
N SER A 26 -5.35 -5.53 -12.94
CA SER A 26 -4.45 -4.61 -13.65
C SER A 26 -3.88 -3.49 -12.78
N ARG A 27 -4.59 -3.11 -11.72
CA ARG A 27 -4.24 -2.00 -10.82
C ARG A 27 -3.34 -2.43 -9.66
N GLY A 28 -3.24 -3.75 -9.41
CA GLY A 28 -2.49 -4.29 -8.26
C GLY A 28 -3.19 -4.01 -6.93
N MET A 29 -2.44 -4.23 -5.84
CA MET A 29 -2.94 -4.14 -4.47
C MET A 29 -2.39 -2.93 -3.68
N GLY A 30 -1.50 -2.16 -4.27
CA GLY A 30 -0.73 -1.14 -3.55
C GLY A 30 -1.60 -0.08 -2.85
N HIS A 31 -2.56 0.48 -3.57
CA HIS A 31 -3.49 1.49 -3.06
C HIS A 31 -4.34 0.95 -1.90
N LEU A 32 -4.92 -0.25 -2.07
CA LEU A 32 -5.74 -0.87 -1.02
C LEU A 32 -4.91 -1.18 0.23
N ILE A 33 -3.73 -1.77 0.09
CA ILE A 33 -2.87 -2.14 1.23
C ILE A 33 -2.45 -0.91 2.04
N ARG A 34 -2.06 0.19 1.38
CA ARG A 34 -1.63 1.41 2.09
C ARG A 34 -2.80 2.14 2.73
N SER A 35 -3.95 2.23 2.05
CA SER A 35 -5.17 2.79 2.61
C SER A 35 -5.69 1.98 3.80
N PHE A 36 -5.65 0.64 3.69
CA PHE A 36 -6.01 -0.26 4.79
C PHE A 36 -5.08 -0.07 5.99
N ALA A 37 -3.76 0.01 5.79
CA ALA A 37 -2.80 0.22 6.88
C ALA A 37 -3.06 1.53 7.63
N ILE A 38 -3.39 2.61 6.93
CA ILE A 38 -3.75 3.90 7.54
C ILE A 38 -5.07 3.75 8.31
N SER A 39 -6.09 3.11 7.71
CA SER A 39 -7.40 2.95 8.35
C SER A 39 -7.31 2.15 9.64
N GLU A 40 -6.53 1.05 9.66
CA GLU A 40 -6.28 0.25 10.85
C GLU A 40 -5.62 1.08 11.98
N LYS A 41 -4.73 2.00 11.62
CA LYS A 41 -4.15 2.91 12.61
C LYS A 41 -5.19 3.85 13.20
N PHE A 42 -6.09 4.42 12.40
CA PHE A 42 -7.20 5.22 12.90
C PHE A 42 -8.15 4.40 13.79
N LYS A 43 -8.51 3.18 13.38
CA LYS A 43 -9.31 2.26 14.21
C LYS A 43 -8.64 2.00 15.57
N SER A 44 -7.32 1.76 15.59
CA SER A 44 -6.57 1.53 16.83
C SER A 44 -6.57 2.73 17.78
N LEU A 45 -6.84 3.93 17.29
CA LEU A 45 -7.01 5.16 18.06
C LEU A 45 -8.47 5.41 18.47
N GLY A 46 -9.39 4.50 18.17
CA GLY A 46 -10.81 4.59 18.48
C GLY A 46 -11.63 5.45 17.50
N VAL A 47 -11.05 5.79 16.34
CA VAL A 47 -11.72 6.55 15.27
C VAL A 47 -12.58 5.63 14.42
N LYS A 48 -13.79 6.05 14.07
CA LYS A 48 -14.67 5.31 13.15
C LYS A 48 -14.18 5.46 11.72
N THR A 49 -13.88 4.35 11.05
CA THR A 49 -13.35 4.35 9.67
C THR A 49 -14.24 3.57 8.72
N PHE A 50 -14.27 4.01 7.47
CA PHE A 50 -14.99 3.38 6.36
C PHE A 50 -14.02 3.22 5.19
N LEU A 51 -13.99 2.04 4.59
CA LEU A 51 -13.11 1.75 3.46
C LEU A 51 -13.94 1.41 2.22
N PHE A 52 -13.87 2.29 1.23
CA PHE A 52 -14.54 2.16 -0.06
C PHE A 52 -13.54 1.73 -1.12
N LEU A 53 -13.90 0.72 -1.91
CA LEU A 53 -13.03 0.09 -2.88
C LEU A 53 -13.65 0.03 -4.27
N ASP A 54 -13.02 0.66 -5.25
CA ASP A 54 -13.27 0.38 -6.67
C ASP A 54 -12.39 -0.79 -7.11
N SER A 55 -13.00 -1.90 -7.51
CA SER A 55 -12.27 -3.10 -7.89
C SER A 55 -13.01 -3.95 -8.91
N ASP A 56 -12.25 -4.57 -9.81
CA ASP A 56 -12.69 -5.60 -10.77
C ASP A 56 -12.64 -7.02 -10.21
N VAL A 57 -12.20 -7.20 -8.96
CA VAL A 57 -12.14 -8.48 -8.23
C VAL A 57 -12.67 -8.34 -6.81
N SER A 58 -13.21 -9.44 -6.24
CA SER A 58 -13.64 -9.47 -4.85
C SER A 58 -12.47 -9.79 -3.93
N PHE A 59 -12.45 -9.14 -2.76
CA PHE A 59 -11.47 -9.31 -1.69
C PHE A 59 -12.13 -9.64 -0.34
N ASP A 60 -13.37 -10.15 -0.37
CA ASP A 60 -14.22 -10.31 0.81
C ASP A 60 -13.61 -11.19 1.92
N ASP A 61 -12.80 -12.18 1.54
CA ASP A 61 -12.12 -13.05 2.50
C ASP A 61 -11.07 -12.32 3.33
N LYS A 62 -10.42 -11.31 2.76
CA LYS A 62 -9.31 -10.60 3.39
C LYS A 62 -9.71 -9.26 4.01
N PHE A 63 -10.69 -8.56 3.42
CA PHE A 63 -11.11 -7.21 3.79
C PHE A 63 -12.63 -7.16 3.98
N LYS A 64 -13.13 -7.77 5.07
CA LYS A 64 -14.57 -7.99 5.34
C LYS A 64 -15.42 -6.72 5.44
N ASP A 65 -14.81 -5.58 5.81
CA ASP A 65 -15.52 -4.32 6.05
C ASP A 65 -15.40 -3.33 4.86
N VAL A 66 -15.06 -3.84 3.68
CA VAL A 66 -14.92 -3.01 2.47
C VAL A 66 -16.29 -2.80 1.82
N VAL A 67 -16.60 -1.56 1.46
CA VAL A 67 -17.78 -1.19 0.66
C VAL A 67 -17.35 -0.99 -0.77
N TYR A 68 -17.90 -1.77 -1.69
CA TYR A 68 -17.59 -1.62 -3.12
C TYR A 68 -18.32 -0.43 -3.73
N PHE A 69 -17.63 0.32 -4.60
CA PHE A 69 -18.17 1.43 -5.37
C PHE A 69 -17.50 1.50 -6.75
N SER A 70 -17.88 2.46 -7.59
CA SER A 70 -17.22 2.75 -8.86
C SER A 70 -16.86 4.22 -8.98
N TRP A 71 -15.63 4.52 -9.42
CA TRP A 71 -15.24 5.91 -9.72
C TRP A 71 -16.10 6.55 -10.83
N LYS A 72 -16.62 5.74 -11.77
CA LYS A 72 -17.47 6.23 -12.87
C LYS A 72 -18.79 6.79 -12.37
N ASP A 73 -19.34 6.17 -11.33
CA ASP A 73 -20.64 6.52 -10.74
C ASP A 73 -20.44 7.09 -9.33
N PHE A 74 -19.35 7.82 -9.10
CA PHE A 74 -18.98 8.31 -7.78
C PHE A 74 -20.00 9.29 -7.23
N GLU A 75 -20.64 8.89 -6.14
CA GLU A 75 -21.49 9.72 -5.31
C GLU A 75 -21.04 9.67 -3.85
N LEU A 76 -21.00 10.85 -3.22
CA LEU A 76 -20.75 10.94 -1.80
C LEU A 76 -22.11 11.02 -1.08
N THR A 77 -22.51 9.92 -0.47
CA THR A 77 -23.85 9.76 0.15
C THR A 77 -23.87 10.17 1.61
N GLU A 78 -22.70 10.24 2.27
CA GLU A 78 -22.58 10.56 3.68
C GLU A 78 -21.53 11.65 3.91
N ASN A 79 -21.58 12.30 5.07
CA ASN A 79 -20.62 13.30 5.49
C ASN A 79 -19.55 12.66 6.36
N TYR A 80 -18.29 12.92 6.06
CA TYR A 80 -17.14 12.49 6.83
C TYR A 80 -16.30 13.68 7.26
N ASP A 81 -15.65 13.58 8.41
CA ASP A 81 -14.76 14.65 8.86
C ASP A 81 -13.47 14.68 8.03
N ILE A 82 -12.93 13.50 7.73
CA ILE A 82 -11.70 13.34 6.94
C ILE A 82 -11.98 12.35 5.81
N ILE A 83 -11.56 12.69 4.59
CA ILE A 83 -11.65 11.79 3.45
C ILE A 83 -10.26 11.62 2.83
N PHE A 84 -9.78 10.39 2.75
CA PHE A 84 -8.62 9.99 1.98
C PHE A 84 -9.04 9.55 0.58
N ILE A 85 -8.31 10.01 -0.43
CA ILE A 85 -8.40 9.51 -1.80
C ILE A 85 -7.04 8.97 -2.19
N ASP A 86 -7.02 7.72 -2.63
CA ASP A 86 -5.85 7.03 -3.11
C ASP A 86 -6.20 6.29 -4.41
N SER A 87 -6.04 6.96 -5.55
CA SER A 87 -6.51 6.46 -6.84
C SER A 87 -5.74 7.05 -8.01
N TYR A 88 -5.56 6.26 -9.05
CA TYR A 88 -5.14 6.69 -10.38
C TYR A 88 -6.31 6.85 -11.36
N GLU A 89 -7.49 6.32 -11.03
CA GLU A 89 -8.68 6.36 -11.89
C GLU A 89 -9.56 7.61 -11.63
N ALA A 90 -9.66 8.05 -10.36
CA ALA A 90 -10.48 9.21 -10.00
C ALA A 90 -10.04 10.47 -10.77
N ASP A 91 -10.98 11.18 -11.37
CA ASP A 91 -10.72 12.43 -12.06
C ASP A 91 -10.66 13.63 -11.10
N ILE A 92 -10.18 14.78 -11.58
CA ILE A 92 -10.01 15.99 -10.75
C ILE A 92 -11.36 16.55 -10.23
N ALA A 93 -12.48 16.31 -10.91
CA ALA A 93 -13.78 16.77 -10.46
C ALA A 93 -14.22 16.06 -9.17
N ILE A 94 -13.88 14.76 -9.02
CA ILE A 94 -14.09 13.99 -7.79
C ILE A 94 -13.30 14.61 -6.63
N TYR A 95 -12.04 14.96 -6.84
CA TYR A 95 -11.21 15.62 -5.82
C TYR A 95 -11.81 16.96 -5.39
N HIS A 96 -12.32 17.76 -6.31
CA HIS A 96 -13.04 19.01 -6.00
C HIS A 96 -14.34 18.77 -5.23
N LYS A 97 -15.12 17.74 -5.59
CA LYS A 97 -16.35 17.36 -4.87
C LYS A 97 -16.05 17.00 -3.42
N ILE A 98 -15.05 16.15 -3.21
CA ILE A 98 -14.62 15.69 -1.87
C ILE A 98 -14.05 16.84 -1.04
N SER A 99 -13.20 17.70 -1.61
CA SER A 99 -12.62 18.84 -0.90
C SER A 99 -13.67 19.80 -0.31
N ARG A 100 -14.84 19.89 -0.94
CA ARG A 100 -15.96 20.74 -0.48
C ARG A 100 -16.86 20.04 0.54
N ALA A 101 -16.83 18.71 0.58
CA ALA A 101 -17.77 17.90 1.33
C ALA A 101 -17.22 17.40 2.69
N CYS A 102 -15.93 17.63 2.99
CA CYS A 102 -15.33 17.22 4.25
C CYS A 102 -14.51 18.34 4.90
N LYS A 103 -14.20 18.18 6.18
CA LYS A 103 -13.36 19.16 6.90
C LYS A 103 -11.90 19.09 6.44
N VAL A 104 -11.41 17.87 6.17
CA VAL A 104 -10.04 17.62 5.72
C VAL A 104 -10.05 16.57 4.61
N ALA A 105 -9.64 16.96 3.41
CA ALA A 105 -9.37 16.05 2.33
C ALA A 105 -7.87 15.70 2.30
N VAL A 106 -7.54 14.42 2.18
CA VAL A 106 -6.17 13.90 2.09
C VAL A 106 -5.99 13.19 0.75
N TYR A 107 -5.03 13.64 -0.01
CA TYR A 107 -4.72 13.13 -1.34
C TYR A 107 -3.42 12.34 -1.29
N VAL A 108 -3.49 11.02 -1.49
CA VAL A 108 -2.30 10.21 -1.67
C VAL A 108 -1.82 10.39 -3.10
N ASP A 109 -0.62 10.92 -3.28
CA ASP A 109 -0.10 11.31 -4.58
C ASP A 109 1.35 10.86 -4.75
N ASP A 110 1.60 10.02 -5.73
CA ASP A 110 2.92 9.43 -5.95
C ASP A 110 3.79 10.30 -6.89
N PHE A 111 3.18 11.05 -7.85
CA PHE A 111 3.92 11.73 -8.92
C PHE A 111 3.31 13.05 -9.44
N LYS A 112 2.64 13.81 -8.60
CA LYS A 112 2.02 15.11 -8.96
C LYS A 112 0.95 15.01 -10.05
N ARG A 113 0.07 14.05 -9.91
CA ARG A 113 -0.93 13.77 -10.93
C ARG A 113 -1.78 14.97 -11.28
N PHE A 114 -2.18 15.76 -10.27
CA PHE A 114 -3.05 16.93 -10.45
C PHE A 114 -2.60 18.16 -9.68
N ASP A 115 -3.14 19.31 -10.06
CA ASP A 115 -3.25 20.50 -9.23
C ASP A 115 -4.45 20.33 -8.30
N TYR A 116 -4.24 19.63 -7.19
CA TYR A 116 -5.30 19.25 -6.26
C TYR A 116 -5.99 20.47 -5.66
N PRO A 117 -7.31 20.41 -5.32
CA PRO A 117 -7.95 21.42 -4.52
C PRO A 117 -7.37 21.47 -3.10
N LYS A 118 -7.79 22.48 -2.30
CA LYS A 118 -7.32 22.63 -0.91
C LYS A 118 -7.43 21.33 -0.12
N GLY A 119 -6.35 20.94 0.56
CA GLY A 119 -6.28 19.71 1.36
C GLY A 119 -4.88 19.38 1.85
N VAL A 120 -4.68 18.14 2.21
CA VAL A 120 -3.41 17.56 2.62
C VAL A 120 -2.90 16.68 1.50
N ILE A 121 -1.67 16.89 1.05
CA ILE A 121 -1.00 16.00 0.11
C ILE A 121 -0.10 15.05 0.91
N LEU A 122 -0.37 13.77 0.81
CA LEU A 122 0.42 12.69 1.39
C LEU A 122 1.22 12.01 0.28
N ASN A 123 2.54 12.16 0.31
CA ASN A 123 3.44 11.48 -0.62
C ASN A 123 4.65 10.95 0.16
N PHE A 124 4.73 9.64 0.29
CA PHE A 124 5.82 8.97 1.02
C PHE A 124 6.93 8.44 0.10
N SER A 125 6.95 8.82 -1.17
CA SER A 125 8.09 8.53 -2.06
C SER A 125 9.39 9.08 -1.47
N PRO A 126 10.53 8.37 -1.60
CA PRO A 126 11.84 8.86 -1.18
C PRO A 126 12.20 10.22 -1.78
N GLU A 127 11.74 10.48 -3.01
CA GLU A 127 12.00 11.70 -3.76
C GLU A 127 11.07 12.86 -3.41
N ALA A 128 9.99 12.60 -2.68
CA ALA A 128 9.02 13.60 -2.29
C ALA A 128 9.60 14.59 -1.27
N GLY A 129 10.39 15.53 -1.73
CA GLY A 129 10.96 16.62 -0.95
C GLY A 129 10.17 17.92 -1.05
N LYS A 130 10.61 18.96 -0.33
CA LYS A 130 9.98 20.30 -0.32
C LYS A 130 9.86 20.93 -1.71
N THR A 131 10.76 20.60 -2.63
CA THR A 131 10.76 21.14 -4.00
C THR A 131 9.83 20.40 -4.94
N PHE A 132 9.38 19.22 -4.57
CA PHE A 132 8.54 18.37 -5.42
C PHE A 132 7.22 19.05 -5.80
N TYR A 133 6.60 19.84 -4.90
CA TYR A 133 5.34 20.56 -5.11
C TYR A 133 5.52 22.09 -5.25
N LYS A 134 6.71 22.58 -5.57
CA LYS A 134 7.12 23.98 -5.48
C LYS A 134 6.23 25.00 -6.25
N HIS A 135 5.54 24.56 -7.27
CA HIS A 135 4.78 25.45 -8.18
C HIS A 135 3.27 25.18 -8.13
N ARG A 136 2.76 24.60 -7.05
CA ARG A 136 1.33 24.36 -6.90
C ARG A 136 0.59 25.65 -6.50
N LYS A 137 -0.63 25.84 -7.06
CA LYS A 137 -1.44 27.04 -6.87
C LYS A 137 -2.11 27.12 -5.51
N GLU A 138 -2.56 25.96 -5.01
CA GLU A 138 -3.29 25.88 -3.74
C GLU A 138 -2.34 25.76 -2.55
N ASN A 139 -2.82 26.30 -1.43
CA ASN A 139 -2.08 26.21 -0.17
C ASN A 139 -2.38 24.87 0.50
N HIS A 140 -1.50 23.89 0.26
CA HIS A 140 -1.63 22.53 0.82
C HIS A 140 -0.78 22.35 2.06
N VAL A 141 -1.24 21.46 2.95
CA VAL A 141 -0.36 20.82 3.93
C VAL A 141 0.32 19.64 3.24
N HIS A 142 1.62 19.58 3.33
CA HIS A 142 2.41 18.54 2.72
C HIS A 142 2.97 17.58 3.76
N LEU A 143 2.60 16.31 3.66
CA LEU A 143 3.17 15.19 4.42
C LEU A 143 4.05 14.38 3.48
N LEU A 144 5.34 14.74 3.40
CA LEU A 144 6.26 14.25 2.37
C LEU A 144 7.37 13.39 2.94
N GLY A 145 7.72 12.36 2.17
CA GLY A 145 8.87 11.48 2.38
C GLY A 145 8.58 10.26 3.26
N LEU A 146 9.61 9.44 3.40
CA LEU A 146 9.58 8.10 3.99
C LEU A 146 8.99 8.03 5.41
N LYS A 147 9.07 9.10 6.19
CA LYS A 147 8.52 9.14 7.56
C LYS A 147 7.00 8.99 7.63
N TYR A 148 6.31 9.11 6.49
CA TYR A 148 4.86 8.97 6.40
C TYR A 148 4.42 7.66 5.74
N ILE A 149 5.34 6.72 5.51
CA ILE A 149 5.00 5.41 4.96
C ILE A 149 4.05 4.67 5.88
N PRO A 150 2.90 4.20 5.37
CA PRO A 150 1.96 3.40 6.14
C PRO A 150 2.44 1.94 6.24
N ILE A 151 3.13 1.61 7.31
CA ILE A 151 3.50 0.23 7.61
C ILE A 151 2.33 -0.46 8.33
N ARG A 152 1.91 -1.62 7.84
CA ARG A 152 0.86 -2.43 8.48
C ARG A 152 1.25 -2.78 9.93
N SER A 153 0.31 -2.70 10.85
CA SER A 153 0.55 -2.93 12.29
C SER A 153 1.20 -4.27 12.61
N LYS A 154 0.92 -5.29 11.81
CA LYS A 154 1.49 -6.64 11.96
C LYS A 154 2.99 -6.73 11.74
N PHE A 155 3.61 -5.72 11.12
CA PHE A 155 5.07 -5.62 10.95
C PHE A 155 5.76 -4.88 12.09
N ILE A 156 5.00 -4.27 13.00
CA ILE A 156 5.55 -3.52 14.14
C ILE A 156 5.90 -4.51 15.25
N ASP A 157 7.12 -4.37 15.81
CA ASP A 157 7.61 -5.18 16.93
C ASP A 157 7.67 -6.70 16.66
N VAL A 158 7.88 -7.09 15.40
CA VAL A 158 8.05 -8.50 15.04
C VAL A 158 9.45 -8.96 15.40
N GLY A 159 9.52 -9.89 16.35
CA GLY A 159 10.72 -10.69 16.61
C GLY A 159 10.70 -11.98 15.79
N ALA A 160 11.78 -12.28 15.08
CA ALA A 160 11.93 -13.55 14.39
C ALA A 160 13.36 -14.07 14.46
N THR A 161 13.52 -15.37 14.65
CA THR A 161 14.82 -16.02 14.52
C THR A 161 15.23 -16.04 13.06
N LYS A 162 16.40 -15.51 12.74
CA LYS A 162 16.92 -15.50 11.37
C LYS A 162 17.21 -16.90 10.86
N LYS A 163 16.80 -17.16 9.64
CA LYS A 163 17.06 -18.37 8.87
C LYS A 163 17.88 -18.00 7.65
N GLU A 164 18.86 -18.80 7.29
CA GLU A 164 19.61 -18.60 6.06
C GLU A 164 18.73 -18.94 4.86
N GLN A 165 17.95 -17.96 4.44
CA GLN A 165 17.00 -18.08 3.34
C GLN A 165 16.85 -16.76 2.60
N ILE A 166 16.55 -16.87 1.29
CA ILE A 166 16.19 -15.76 0.40
C ILE A 166 14.67 -15.67 0.37
N PHE A 167 14.10 -14.56 0.83
CA PHE A 167 12.68 -14.25 0.65
C PHE A 167 12.43 -13.62 -0.72
N ILE A 168 11.45 -14.12 -1.47
CA ILE A 168 11.15 -13.63 -2.82
C ILE A 168 9.68 -13.25 -2.91
N MET A 169 9.40 -11.98 -3.25
CA MET A 169 8.04 -11.47 -3.44
C MET A 169 7.98 -10.52 -4.64
N LEU A 170 7.34 -10.97 -5.70
CA LEU A 170 7.31 -10.27 -6.99
C LEU A 170 5.97 -9.55 -7.27
N GLY A 171 5.35 -9.03 -6.20
CA GLY A 171 4.07 -8.34 -6.26
C GLY A 171 2.86 -9.25 -6.01
N GLY A 172 1.66 -8.69 -6.17
CA GLY A 172 0.40 -9.44 -5.98
C GLY A 172 0.10 -10.43 -7.10
N SER A 173 0.61 -10.17 -8.30
CA SER A 173 0.59 -11.05 -9.47
C SER A 173 1.94 -10.96 -10.17
N ASP A 174 2.49 -12.09 -10.59
CA ASP A 174 3.77 -12.14 -11.33
C ASP A 174 3.57 -11.82 -12.81
N THR A 175 3.08 -10.62 -13.10
CA THR A 175 2.74 -10.18 -14.46
C THR A 175 3.91 -10.22 -15.44
N ALA A 176 5.14 -10.14 -14.95
CA ALA A 176 6.36 -10.22 -15.76
C ALA A 176 6.92 -11.64 -15.90
N ASN A 177 6.26 -12.66 -15.33
CA ASN A 177 6.72 -14.05 -15.29
C ASN A 177 8.16 -14.20 -14.77
N LEU A 178 8.48 -13.41 -13.74
CA LEU A 178 9.84 -13.36 -13.19
C LEU A 178 10.14 -14.52 -12.24
N SER A 179 9.13 -15.11 -11.60
CA SER A 179 9.31 -16.16 -10.59
C SER A 179 10.17 -17.31 -11.10
N LEU A 180 9.79 -17.90 -12.22
CA LEU A 180 10.51 -19.04 -12.80
C LEU A 180 11.89 -18.65 -13.32
N LYS A 181 12.03 -17.47 -13.95
CA LYS A 181 13.31 -16.96 -14.45
C LYS A 181 14.28 -16.74 -13.29
N LEU A 182 13.80 -16.11 -12.21
CA LEU A 182 14.60 -15.82 -11.03
C LEU A 182 15.05 -17.10 -10.33
N ILE A 183 14.14 -18.05 -10.09
CA ILE A 183 14.49 -19.34 -9.48
C ILE A 183 15.50 -20.10 -10.35
N HIS A 184 15.34 -20.08 -11.67
CA HIS A 184 16.31 -20.70 -12.59
C HIS A 184 17.69 -20.02 -12.49
N SER A 185 17.74 -18.70 -12.39
CA SER A 185 19.01 -17.93 -12.23
C SER A 185 19.68 -18.21 -10.89
N LEU A 186 18.90 -18.55 -9.86
CA LEU A 186 19.39 -18.86 -8.52
C LEU A 186 19.64 -20.36 -8.28
N LYS A 187 19.60 -21.21 -9.30
CA LYS A 187 19.70 -22.68 -9.17
C LYS A 187 21.01 -23.16 -8.50
N ASP A 188 22.11 -22.43 -8.73
CA ASP A 188 23.43 -22.78 -8.21
C ASP A 188 23.73 -22.09 -6.84
N VAL A 189 22.77 -21.31 -6.30
CA VAL A 189 22.87 -20.69 -4.99
C VAL A 189 22.34 -21.66 -3.95
N ALA A 190 23.21 -22.20 -3.11
CA ALA A 190 22.90 -23.24 -2.10
C ALA A 190 22.18 -22.67 -0.86
N ILE A 191 21.33 -21.65 -1.01
CA ILE A 191 20.51 -21.03 0.04
C ILE A 191 19.05 -21.35 -0.26
N LYS A 192 18.28 -21.69 0.76
CA LYS A 192 16.82 -21.92 0.64
C LYS A 192 16.12 -20.70 0.09
N LYS A 193 15.23 -20.87 -0.88
CA LYS A 193 14.38 -19.82 -1.46
C LYS A 193 12.95 -19.97 -0.92
N LEU A 194 12.42 -18.92 -0.34
CA LEU A 194 11.04 -18.85 0.13
C LEU A 194 10.30 -17.83 -0.74
N ILE A 195 9.47 -18.29 -1.66
CA ILE A 195 8.78 -17.46 -2.62
C ILE A 195 7.28 -17.35 -2.32
N VAL A 196 6.75 -16.14 -2.41
CA VAL A 196 5.30 -15.89 -2.31
C VAL A 196 4.68 -15.88 -3.69
N SER A 197 3.64 -16.66 -3.89
CA SER A 197 2.85 -16.64 -5.13
C SER A 197 1.36 -16.86 -4.86
N ASN A 198 0.52 -16.10 -5.56
CA ASN A 198 -0.93 -16.30 -5.58
C ASN A 198 -1.38 -17.13 -6.79
N ASP A 199 -0.47 -17.45 -7.70
CA ASP A 199 -0.72 -18.19 -8.93
C ASP A 199 -0.45 -19.69 -8.74
N SER A 200 -1.48 -20.51 -8.92
CA SER A 200 -1.41 -21.97 -8.75
C SER A 200 -0.51 -22.65 -9.80
N ASP A 201 -0.39 -22.10 -11.01
CA ASP A 201 0.45 -22.68 -12.07
C ASP A 201 1.92 -22.43 -11.77
N ILE A 202 2.26 -21.23 -11.28
CA ILE A 202 3.60 -20.92 -10.78
C ILE A 202 3.94 -21.83 -9.60
N VAL A 203 3.03 -21.97 -8.63
CA VAL A 203 3.23 -22.86 -7.47
C VAL A 203 3.54 -24.28 -7.93
N ASN A 204 2.76 -24.83 -8.86
CA ASN A 204 2.98 -26.18 -9.39
C ASN A 204 4.31 -26.31 -10.13
N SER A 205 4.67 -25.30 -10.91
CA SER A 205 5.92 -25.27 -11.69
C SER A 205 7.17 -25.22 -10.77
N LEU A 206 7.04 -24.63 -9.57
CA LEU A 206 8.13 -24.49 -8.61
C LEU A 206 8.37 -25.75 -7.74
N LYS A 207 7.39 -26.66 -7.63
CA LYS A 207 7.49 -27.89 -6.83
C LYS A 207 8.68 -28.81 -7.20
N LYS A 208 9.19 -28.70 -8.42
CA LYS A 208 10.33 -29.49 -8.90
C LYS A 208 11.68 -29.09 -8.29
N TYR A 209 11.77 -27.88 -7.72
CA TYR A 209 13.01 -27.38 -7.10
C TYR A 209 13.02 -27.70 -5.61
N LYS A 210 14.00 -28.53 -5.17
CA LYS A 210 14.07 -29.06 -3.80
C LYS A 210 14.39 -27.98 -2.74
N ASP A 211 15.07 -26.93 -3.14
CA ASP A 211 15.50 -25.80 -2.28
C ASP A 211 14.54 -24.59 -2.34
N VAL A 212 13.37 -24.77 -2.98
CA VAL A 212 12.33 -23.76 -3.10
C VAL A 212 11.10 -24.16 -2.30
N GLU A 213 10.74 -23.34 -1.34
CA GLU A 213 9.46 -23.40 -0.63
C GLU A 213 8.53 -22.31 -1.15
N VAL A 214 7.27 -22.64 -1.41
CA VAL A 214 6.29 -21.69 -1.92
C VAL A 214 5.23 -21.42 -0.86
N LEU A 215 5.08 -20.15 -0.50
CA LEU A 215 3.95 -19.65 0.26
C LEU A 215 2.83 -19.27 -0.72
N HIS A 216 1.83 -20.15 -0.84
CA HIS A 216 0.67 -19.91 -1.69
C HIS A 216 -0.42 -19.19 -0.90
N LYS A 217 -0.78 -17.97 -1.37
CA LYS A 217 -1.81 -17.12 -0.75
C LYS A 217 -1.63 -17.03 0.78
N PRO A 218 -0.45 -16.65 1.28
CA PRO A 218 -0.20 -16.67 2.71
C PRO A 218 -1.13 -15.74 3.48
N LEU A 219 -1.50 -16.15 4.69
CA LEU A 219 -2.06 -15.24 5.68
C LEU A 219 -1.03 -14.17 6.04
N ASP A 220 -1.51 -13.00 6.47
CA ASP A 220 -0.60 -11.90 6.83
C ASP A 220 0.44 -12.30 7.88
N ILE A 221 0.07 -13.14 8.87
CA ILE A 221 1.03 -13.59 9.89
C ILE A 221 2.15 -14.46 9.29
N GLN A 222 1.81 -15.33 8.35
CA GLN A 222 2.78 -16.16 7.65
C GLN A 222 3.73 -15.31 6.79
N LEU A 223 3.17 -14.30 6.12
CA LEU A 223 3.96 -13.36 5.31
C LEU A 223 4.95 -12.57 6.17
N VAL A 224 4.49 -12.02 7.29
CA VAL A 224 5.32 -11.27 8.25
C VAL A 224 6.45 -12.13 8.79
N GLU A 225 6.15 -13.35 9.23
CA GLU A 225 7.15 -14.30 9.75
C GLU A 225 8.18 -14.68 8.68
N ALA A 226 7.71 -14.95 7.46
CA ALA A 226 8.60 -15.28 6.33
C ALA A 226 9.56 -14.12 6.02
N MET A 227 9.06 -12.90 5.95
CA MET A 227 9.87 -11.70 5.74
C MET A 227 10.85 -11.49 6.89
N ALA A 228 10.35 -11.46 8.13
CA ALA A 228 11.16 -11.15 9.32
C ALA A 228 12.25 -12.22 9.59
N SER A 229 11.99 -13.48 9.29
CA SER A 229 12.97 -14.56 9.50
C SER A 229 14.04 -14.67 8.42
N SER A 230 13.88 -14.02 7.27
CA SER A 230 14.84 -14.13 6.16
C SER A 230 16.08 -13.26 6.35
N THR A 231 17.20 -13.64 5.75
CA THR A 231 18.46 -12.90 5.80
C THR A 231 18.63 -11.91 4.67
N ILE A 232 17.99 -12.18 3.53
CA ILE A 232 17.99 -11.32 2.35
C ILE A 232 16.65 -11.48 1.62
N ALA A 233 16.25 -10.46 0.88
CA ALA A 233 15.04 -10.49 0.05
C ALA A 233 15.30 -10.07 -1.38
N ILE A 234 14.44 -10.55 -2.29
CA ILE A 234 14.31 -10.07 -3.67
C ILE A 234 12.84 -9.68 -3.85
N SER A 235 12.58 -8.44 -4.20
CA SER A 235 11.22 -7.90 -4.34
C SER A 235 11.09 -6.99 -5.54
N THR A 236 9.89 -6.89 -6.08
CA THR A 236 9.56 -5.76 -6.98
C THR A 236 9.33 -4.51 -6.15
N ALA A 237 9.53 -3.32 -6.75
CA ALA A 237 9.28 -2.04 -6.08
C ALA A 237 7.78 -1.89 -5.77
N SER A 238 7.40 -2.16 -4.54
CA SER A 238 6.01 -2.17 -4.04
C SER A 238 5.95 -1.80 -2.57
N MET A 239 4.74 -1.76 -1.97
CA MET A 239 4.61 -1.55 -0.53
C MET A 239 5.41 -2.56 0.32
N GLY A 240 5.55 -3.80 -0.15
CA GLY A 240 6.36 -4.81 0.52
C GLY A 240 7.84 -4.45 0.65
N THR A 241 8.38 -3.65 -0.26
CA THR A 241 9.77 -3.16 -0.16
C THR A 241 9.97 -2.29 1.07
N TYR A 242 9.00 -1.45 1.39
CA TYR A 242 9.06 -0.61 2.59
C TYR A 242 8.90 -1.43 3.89
N GLU A 243 8.07 -2.48 3.85
CA GLU A 243 7.93 -3.41 4.97
C GLU A 243 9.24 -4.20 5.20
N LEU A 244 9.89 -4.66 4.13
CA LEU A 244 11.23 -5.28 4.21
C LEU A 244 12.28 -4.32 4.78
N ALA A 245 12.27 -3.06 4.33
CA ALA A 245 13.16 -2.04 4.85
C ALA A 245 12.90 -1.74 6.35
N TYR A 246 11.62 -1.70 6.76
CA TYR A 246 11.25 -1.55 8.16
C TYR A 246 11.76 -2.69 9.02
N LEU A 247 11.69 -3.93 8.52
CA LEU A 247 12.24 -5.14 9.15
C LEU A 247 13.78 -5.22 9.06
N LYS A 248 14.43 -4.24 8.41
CA LYS A 248 15.88 -4.19 8.19
C LYS A 248 16.41 -5.40 7.42
N ILE A 249 15.64 -5.89 6.44
CA ILE A 249 16.05 -6.98 5.57
C ILE A 249 16.76 -6.40 4.35
N PRO A 250 18.03 -6.71 4.09
CA PRO A 250 18.71 -6.35 2.84
C PRO A 250 17.89 -6.86 1.65
N THR A 251 17.58 -5.97 0.71
CA THR A 251 16.64 -6.29 -0.37
C THR A 251 17.19 -5.89 -1.72
N ILE A 252 17.18 -6.82 -2.67
CA ILE A 252 17.39 -6.54 -4.09
C ILE A 252 16.04 -6.16 -4.67
N ILE A 253 15.95 -4.97 -5.27
CA ILE A 253 14.71 -4.45 -5.83
C ILE A 253 14.76 -4.57 -7.35
N ILE A 254 13.69 -5.12 -7.94
CA ILE A 254 13.52 -5.26 -9.39
C ILE A 254 12.40 -4.30 -9.82
N ALA A 255 12.74 -3.32 -10.67
CA ALA A 255 11.74 -2.49 -11.31
C ALA A 255 11.03 -3.29 -12.42
N VAL A 256 9.69 -3.33 -12.39
CA VAL A 256 8.84 -4.03 -13.38
C VAL A 256 7.88 -3.08 -14.10
N ALA A 257 7.85 -1.82 -13.70
CA ALA A 257 7.03 -0.77 -14.30
C ALA A 257 7.80 0.56 -14.31
N LYS A 258 7.48 1.45 -15.26
CA LYS A 258 8.15 2.74 -15.43
C LYS A 258 8.11 3.66 -14.20
N ASN A 259 7.06 3.57 -13.41
CA ASN A 259 6.94 4.34 -12.16
C ASN A 259 7.76 3.77 -11.00
N GLN A 260 8.55 2.74 -11.25
CA GLN A 260 9.43 2.08 -10.28
C GLN A 260 10.92 2.32 -10.57
N GLU A 261 11.23 2.94 -11.70
CA GLU A 261 12.56 3.41 -12.08
C GLU A 261 12.83 4.79 -11.46
#